data_f94fba20e3e0d6b71c7632886220555f
#
_entry.id   f94fba20e3e0d6b71c7632886220555f
#
_cell.length_a   1.000
_cell.length_b   1.000
_cell.length_c   1.000
_cell.angle_alpha   90.00
_cell.angle_beta   90.00
_cell.angle_gamma   90.00
#
_symmetry.space_group_name_H-M   'P 1'
#
loop_
_entity.id
_entity.type
_entity.pdbx_description
1 polymer ?
#
loop_
_entity_poly.entity_id
_entity_poly.type
_entity_poly.pdbx_seq_one_letter_code
_entity_poly.pdbx_strand_id
1 'polypeptide(L)'
;MPRLEPESGKVKWYKSDGAKSVYASLISILIGLAVGMIVIIIVGLAKDNISMKGIWDGIRLVFLGVFSTGRVEGQLTFGFNPINLGNMLFRATPLILTGLSVAVAFKTGLFNIGAAGQYLMGTMGSISVAIWMGTSGCPAGLAWVCAFLTGIVLGALWGAIPGLFKAFLNINEVITCIMTNWIAANLVTWWFDAHDVFKNAGEAGKIGYTI
;
A
#
# COMPACT_ATOMS: atom_id res chain seq x y z
N MET A 1 -50.10 -31.77 -7.20
CA MET A 1 -48.69 -31.81 -6.79
C MET A 1 -48.44 -30.63 -5.87
N PRO A 2 -48.14 -30.83 -4.58
CA PRO A 2 -47.84 -29.74 -3.69
C PRO A 2 -46.45 -29.17 -4.02
N ARG A 3 -46.37 -27.84 -4.20
CA ARG A 3 -45.11 -27.15 -4.34
C ARG A 3 -44.38 -27.21 -2.99
N LEU A 4 -43.24 -27.86 -2.97
CA LEU A 4 -42.34 -27.80 -1.84
C LEU A 4 -41.76 -26.37 -1.80
N GLU A 5 -42.21 -25.59 -0.83
CA GLU A 5 -41.55 -24.31 -0.51
C GLU A 5 -40.14 -24.60 -0.04
N PRO A 6 -39.12 -23.88 -0.52
CA PRO A 6 -37.76 -24.05 0.00
C PRO A 6 -37.74 -23.55 1.45
N GLU A 7 -37.38 -24.46 2.37
CA GLU A 7 -37.10 -24.09 3.77
C GLU A 7 -36.10 -22.90 3.81
N SER A 8 -36.59 -21.76 4.23
CA SER A 8 -35.76 -20.59 4.52
C SER A 8 -34.99 -20.82 5.81
N GLY A 9 -34.08 -21.79 5.78
CA GLY A 9 -33.12 -22.00 6.84
C GLY A 9 -32.21 -20.77 6.87
N LYS A 10 -32.33 -19.92 7.91
CA LYS A 10 -31.42 -18.80 8.19
C LYS A 10 -30.01 -19.35 8.19
N VAL A 11 -29.27 -19.15 7.07
CA VAL A 11 -27.85 -19.50 6.98
C VAL A 11 -27.14 -18.80 8.12
N LYS A 12 -26.59 -19.57 9.06
CA LYS A 12 -25.86 -18.98 10.19
C LYS A 12 -24.79 -18.05 9.62
N TRP A 13 -24.70 -16.83 10.10
CA TRP A 13 -23.85 -15.73 9.56
C TRP A 13 -22.41 -16.17 9.27
N TYR A 14 -21.83 -17.07 10.10
CA TYR A 14 -20.49 -17.60 9.94
C TYR A 14 -20.33 -18.59 8.73
N LYS A 15 -21.42 -19.05 8.14
CA LYS A 15 -21.45 -19.88 6.94
C LYS A 15 -21.69 -19.06 5.67
N SER A 16 -21.92 -17.76 5.78
CA SER A 16 -22.09 -16.89 4.62
C SER A 16 -20.77 -16.77 3.85
N ASP A 17 -20.85 -16.56 2.54
CA ASP A 17 -19.65 -16.45 1.69
C ASP A 17 -18.76 -15.26 2.08
N GLY A 18 -19.36 -14.19 2.58
CA GLY A 18 -18.62 -13.07 3.16
C GLY A 18 -17.81 -13.47 4.40
N ALA A 19 -18.38 -14.24 5.32
CA ALA A 19 -17.68 -14.74 6.49
C ALA A 19 -16.52 -15.68 6.13
N LYS A 20 -16.73 -16.57 5.15
CA LYS A 20 -15.67 -17.47 4.64
C LYS A 20 -14.50 -16.67 4.06
N SER A 21 -14.77 -15.59 3.32
CA SER A 21 -13.72 -14.72 2.76
C SER A 21 -12.92 -14.02 3.86
N VAL A 22 -13.58 -13.56 4.92
CA VAL A 22 -12.90 -12.96 6.09
C VAL A 22 -12.02 -13.99 6.79
N TYR A 23 -12.53 -15.21 7.05
CA TYR A 23 -11.73 -16.26 7.66
C TYR A 23 -10.53 -16.65 6.80
N ALA A 24 -10.70 -16.78 5.49
CA ALA A 24 -9.62 -17.09 4.57
C ALA A 24 -8.53 -16.00 4.62
N SER A 25 -8.91 -14.73 4.65
CA SER A 25 -7.97 -13.60 4.76
C SER A 25 -7.21 -13.62 6.09
N LEU A 26 -7.90 -13.86 7.21
CA LEU A 26 -7.25 -13.96 8.52
C LEU A 26 -6.29 -15.13 8.60
N ILE A 27 -6.66 -16.29 8.09
CA ILE A 27 -5.79 -17.47 8.05
C ILE A 27 -4.55 -17.18 7.19
N SER A 28 -4.71 -16.54 6.03
CA SER A 28 -3.60 -16.17 5.16
C SER A 28 -2.62 -15.22 5.86
N ILE A 29 -3.13 -14.25 6.62
CA ILE A 29 -2.31 -13.32 7.42
C ILE A 29 -1.54 -14.11 8.50
N LEU A 30 -2.19 -15.01 9.22
CA LEU A 30 -1.54 -15.82 10.26
C LEU A 30 -0.44 -16.72 9.68
N ILE A 31 -0.69 -17.35 8.53
CA ILE A 31 0.32 -18.16 7.84
C ILE A 31 1.50 -17.28 7.41
N GLY A 32 1.24 -16.10 6.82
CA GLY A 32 2.29 -15.16 6.43
C GLY A 32 3.14 -14.70 7.61
N LEU A 33 2.51 -14.39 8.75
CA LEU A 33 3.22 -14.04 9.98
C LEU A 33 4.07 -15.22 10.52
N ALA A 34 3.53 -16.44 10.49
CA ALA A 34 4.27 -17.62 10.93
C ALA A 34 5.51 -17.86 10.06
N VAL A 35 5.39 -17.77 8.74
CA VAL A 35 6.52 -17.86 7.80
C VAL A 35 7.53 -16.74 8.07
N GLY A 36 7.07 -15.51 8.23
CA GLY A 36 7.93 -14.37 8.57
C GLY A 36 8.73 -14.58 9.87
N MET A 37 8.10 -15.12 10.90
CA MET A 37 8.79 -15.47 12.16
C MET A 37 9.85 -16.53 11.95
N ILE A 38 9.56 -17.59 11.18
CA ILE A 38 10.53 -18.63 10.85
C ILE A 38 11.75 -18.02 10.14
N VAL A 39 11.53 -17.13 9.19
CA VAL A 39 12.61 -16.42 8.48
C VAL A 39 13.45 -15.58 9.45
N ILE A 40 12.81 -14.82 10.35
CA ILE A 40 13.52 -14.02 11.37
C ILE A 40 14.42 -14.92 12.24
N ILE A 41 13.91 -16.08 12.66
CA ILE A 41 14.68 -17.04 13.48
C ILE A 41 15.86 -17.59 12.67
N ILE A 42 15.62 -18.06 11.44
CA ILE A 42 16.68 -18.64 10.60
C ILE A 42 17.78 -17.61 10.32
N VAL A 43 17.41 -16.39 9.90
CA VAL A 43 18.37 -15.31 9.61
C VAL A 43 19.10 -14.88 10.88
N GLY A 44 18.38 -14.81 12.00
CA GLY A 44 18.96 -14.43 13.28
C GLY A 44 19.98 -15.46 13.79
N LEU A 45 19.72 -16.76 13.60
CA LEU A 45 20.64 -17.86 13.97
C LEU A 45 21.81 -17.98 12.98
N ALA A 46 21.62 -17.62 11.70
CA ALA A 46 22.66 -17.68 10.68
C ALA A 46 23.66 -16.52 10.75
N LYS A 47 23.38 -15.48 11.54
CA LYS A 47 24.27 -14.32 11.71
C LYS A 47 24.89 -14.32 13.10
N ASP A 48 26.22 -14.43 13.17
CA ASP A 48 26.98 -14.44 14.44
C ASP A 48 26.83 -13.18 15.29
N ASN A 49 26.37 -12.07 14.69
CA ASN A 49 26.24 -10.77 15.36
C ASN A 49 24.87 -10.55 16.01
N ILE A 50 23.93 -11.50 15.92
CA ILE A 50 22.58 -11.36 16.47
C ILE A 50 22.42 -12.28 17.66
N SER A 51 22.19 -11.67 18.83
CA SER A 51 21.91 -12.44 20.05
C SER A 51 20.48 -13.01 20.02
N MET A 52 20.22 -14.07 20.78
CA MET A 52 18.89 -14.64 20.99
C MET A 52 17.89 -13.58 21.50
N LYS A 53 18.36 -12.63 22.32
CA LYS A 53 17.55 -11.48 22.74
C LYS A 53 17.16 -10.61 21.54
N GLY A 54 18.07 -10.39 20.60
CA GLY A 54 17.79 -9.61 19.37
C GLY A 54 16.74 -10.28 18.48
N ILE A 55 16.78 -11.62 18.36
CA ILE A 55 15.77 -12.40 17.63
C ILE A 55 14.39 -12.22 18.29
N TRP A 56 14.34 -12.38 19.61
CA TRP A 56 13.11 -12.23 20.38
C TRP A 56 12.54 -10.81 20.32
N ASP A 57 13.40 -9.80 20.39
CA ASP A 57 13.03 -8.40 20.21
C ASP A 57 12.46 -8.14 18.80
N GLY A 58 13.05 -8.75 17.77
CA GLY A 58 12.55 -8.69 16.41
C GLY A 58 11.12 -9.25 16.27
N ILE A 59 10.87 -10.41 16.87
CA ILE A 59 9.53 -11.03 16.89
C ILE A 59 8.53 -10.12 17.62
N ARG A 60 8.90 -9.59 18.78
CA ARG A 60 8.04 -8.64 19.52
C ARG A 60 7.70 -7.38 18.71
N LEU A 61 8.67 -6.86 17.95
CA LEU A 61 8.43 -5.68 17.09
C LEU A 61 7.47 -5.97 15.94
N VAL A 62 7.43 -7.18 15.41
CA VAL A 62 6.44 -7.54 14.37
C VAL A 62 5.00 -7.43 14.91
N PHE A 63 4.76 -7.88 16.14
CA PHE A 63 3.42 -7.88 16.73
C PHE A 63 3.06 -6.59 17.48
N LEU A 64 4.03 -6.03 18.19
CA LEU A 64 3.82 -4.95 19.13
C LEU A 64 4.53 -3.65 18.70
N GLY A 65 5.10 -3.58 17.49
CA GLY A 65 5.88 -2.44 17.04
C GLY A 65 5.11 -1.11 17.03
N VAL A 66 3.80 -1.16 16.83
CA VAL A 66 2.91 0.02 16.95
C VAL A 66 2.95 0.63 18.36
N PHE A 67 3.13 -0.20 19.36
CA PHE A 67 3.22 0.20 20.77
C PHE A 67 4.66 0.37 21.25
N SER A 68 5.66 0.24 20.38
CA SER A 68 7.06 0.42 20.78
C SER A 68 7.34 1.90 21.07
N THR A 69 7.86 2.19 22.25
CA THR A 69 8.29 3.53 22.67
C THR A 69 9.80 3.73 22.55
N GLY A 70 10.51 2.73 22.02
CA GLY A 70 11.95 2.78 21.84
C GLY A 70 12.70 1.76 22.68
N ARG A 71 13.97 2.05 22.96
CA ARG A 71 14.82 1.24 23.83
C ARG A 71 15.30 2.07 25.01
N VAL A 72 15.11 1.56 26.21
CA VAL A 72 15.66 2.12 27.44
C VAL A 72 16.62 1.06 28.00
N GLU A 73 17.87 1.46 28.28
CA GLU A 73 18.95 0.59 28.78
C GLU A 73 19.11 -0.72 27.97
N GLY A 74 18.95 -0.62 26.64
CA GLY A 74 19.05 -1.77 25.73
C GLY A 74 17.85 -2.72 25.73
N GLN A 75 16.77 -2.40 26.47
CA GLN A 75 15.52 -3.18 26.48
C GLN A 75 14.43 -2.46 25.68
N LEU A 76 13.66 -3.24 24.89
CA LEU A 76 12.48 -2.70 24.21
C LEU A 76 11.40 -2.35 25.24
N THR A 77 10.92 -1.13 25.13
CA THR A 77 9.81 -0.61 25.93
C THR A 77 8.56 -0.48 25.05
N PHE A 78 7.43 -0.78 25.65
CA PHE A 78 6.14 -0.74 24.99
C PHE A 78 5.17 0.15 25.78
N GLY A 79 4.41 0.97 25.06
CA GLY A 79 3.42 1.87 25.60
C GLY A 79 2.58 2.48 24.49
N PHE A 80 1.70 3.41 24.82
CA PHE A 80 0.95 4.13 23.80
C PHE A 80 1.89 5.08 23.05
N ASN A 81 2.10 4.83 21.75
CA ASN A 81 2.95 5.64 20.89
C ASN A 81 2.11 6.23 19.74
N PRO A 82 1.67 7.49 19.86
CA PRO A 82 0.85 8.14 18.84
C PRO A 82 1.57 8.31 17.50
N ILE A 83 2.90 8.44 17.51
CA ILE A 83 3.71 8.57 16.29
C ILE A 83 3.70 7.26 15.51
N ASN A 84 3.93 6.13 16.18
CA ASN A 84 3.89 4.83 15.52
C ASN A 84 2.49 4.46 15.05
N LEU A 85 1.47 4.81 15.81
CA LEU A 85 0.08 4.64 15.39
C LEU A 85 -0.23 5.49 14.15
N GLY A 86 0.20 6.75 14.13
CA GLY A 86 0.07 7.63 12.97
C GLY A 86 0.80 7.07 11.75
N ASN A 87 2.03 6.59 11.91
CA ASN A 87 2.80 5.94 10.84
C ASN A 87 2.13 4.67 10.32
N MET A 88 1.52 3.87 11.21
CA MET A 88 0.76 2.69 10.80
C MET A 88 -0.45 3.09 9.95
N LEU A 89 -1.24 4.05 10.39
CA LEU A 89 -2.41 4.54 9.65
C LEU A 89 -2.00 5.15 8.31
N PHE A 90 -0.93 5.94 8.29
CA PHE A 90 -0.38 6.52 7.07
C PHE A 90 -0.01 5.46 6.03
N ARG A 91 0.63 4.37 6.46
CA ARG A 91 1.01 3.25 5.57
C ARG A 91 -0.16 2.35 5.21
N ALA A 92 -1.13 2.18 6.10
CA ALA A 92 -2.32 1.36 5.86
C ALA A 92 -3.28 2.01 4.84
N THR A 93 -3.40 3.34 4.83
CA THR A 93 -4.33 4.06 3.96
C THR A 93 -4.16 3.73 2.47
N PRO A 94 -2.96 3.85 1.86
CA PRO A 94 -2.81 3.48 0.45
C PRO A 94 -3.05 1.99 0.18
N LEU A 95 -2.73 1.10 1.12
CA LEU A 95 -3.00 -0.33 0.97
C LEU A 95 -4.51 -0.62 0.96
N ILE A 96 -5.27 0.02 1.82
CA ILE A 96 -6.73 -0.11 1.86
C ILE A 96 -7.36 0.43 0.57
N LEU A 97 -6.94 1.61 0.12
CA LEU A 97 -7.49 2.24 -1.09
C LEU A 97 -7.15 1.45 -2.36
N THR A 98 -5.91 0.98 -2.50
CA THR A 98 -5.52 0.14 -3.64
C THR A 98 -6.21 -1.22 -3.60
N GLY A 99 -6.35 -1.83 -2.42
CA GLY A 99 -7.12 -3.07 -2.24
C GLY A 99 -8.60 -2.90 -2.63
N LEU A 100 -9.22 -1.78 -2.27
CA LEU A 100 -10.58 -1.45 -2.66
C LEU A 100 -10.72 -1.27 -4.18
N SER A 101 -9.76 -0.58 -4.82
CA SER A 101 -9.71 -0.41 -6.27
C SER A 101 -9.65 -1.77 -6.99
N VAL A 102 -8.79 -2.67 -6.51
CA VAL A 102 -8.69 -4.04 -7.04
C VAL A 102 -10.00 -4.82 -6.84
N ALA A 103 -10.64 -4.70 -5.67
CA ALA A 103 -11.90 -5.36 -5.37
C ALA A 103 -13.05 -4.89 -6.28
N VAL A 104 -13.09 -3.60 -6.62
CA VAL A 104 -14.06 -3.05 -7.58
C VAL A 104 -13.82 -3.63 -8.98
N ALA A 105 -12.55 -3.68 -9.43
CA ALA A 105 -12.20 -4.27 -10.72
C ALA A 105 -12.60 -5.75 -10.81
N PHE A 106 -12.37 -6.53 -9.76
CA PHE A 106 -12.81 -7.93 -9.73
C PHE A 106 -14.33 -8.10 -9.88
N LYS A 107 -15.11 -7.19 -9.30
CA LYS A 107 -16.57 -7.23 -9.45
C LYS A 107 -17.03 -6.95 -10.89
N THR A 108 -16.23 -6.25 -11.68
CA THR A 108 -16.51 -6.01 -13.12
C THR A 108 -15.94 -7.11 -14.02
N GLY A 109 -15.34 -8.15 -13.45
CA GLY A 109 -14.75 -9.25 -14.22
C GLY A 109 -13.35 -8.95 -14.76
N LEU A 110 -12.71 -7.85 -14.34
CA LEU A 110 -11.36 -7.48 -14.73
C LEU A 110 -10.37 -7.79 -13.61
N PHE A 111 -9.17 -8.22 -13.98
CA PHE A 111 -8.10 -8.49 -13.02
C PHE A 111 -7.09 -7.33 -12.98
N ASN A 112 -7.34 -6.35 -12.08
CA ASN A 112 -6.50 -5.17 -11.98
C ASN A 112 -5.30 -5.37 -11.05
N ILE A 113 -4.19 -5.89 -11.57
CA ILE A 113 -2.88 -5.88 -10.88
C ILE A 113 -2.17 -4.51 -11.04
N GLY A 114 -2.72 -3.62 -11.89
CA GLY A 114 -2.14 -2.31 -12.21
C GLY A 114 -2.27 -1.24 -11.13
N ALA A 115 -2.91 -1.54 -9.99
CA ALA A 115 -3.16 -0.59 -8.92
C ALA A 115 -1.89 0.07 -8.37
N ALA A 116 -0.76 -0.65 -8.35
CA ALA A 116 0.53 -0.11 -7.92
C ALA A 116 1.03 1.01 -8.86
N GLY A 117 0.96 0.81 -10.17
CA GLY A 117 1.33 1.83 -11.17
C GLY A 117 0.40 3.03 -11.15
N GLN A 118 -0.91 2.80 -10.99
CA GLN A 118 -1.91 3.87 -10.83
C GLN A 118 -1.61 4.73 -9.61
N TYR A 119 -1.26 4.11 -8.48
CA TYR A 119 -0.87 4.79 -7.26
C TYR A 119 0.40 5.63 -7.46
N LEU A 120 1.44 5.07 -8.09
CA LEU A 120 2.68 5.78 -8.38
C LEU A 120 2.45 7.02 -9.25
N MET A 121 1.69 6.89 -10.34
CA MET A 121 1.39 8.01 -11.23
C MET A 121 0.54 9.08 -10.57
N GLY A 122 -0.46 8.66 -9.79
CA GLY A 122 -1.27 9.59 -9.01
C GLY A 122 -0.43 10.36 -7.98
N THR A 123 0.46 9.65 -7.28
CA THR A 123 1.38 10.25 -6.28
C THR A 123 2.35 11.23 -6.95
N MET A 124 2.94 10.85 -8.10
CA MET A 124 3.82 11.73 -8.88
C MET A 124 3.13 13.06 -9.20
N GLY A 125 1.91 12.99 -9.74
CA GLY A 125 1.15 14.19 -10.10
C GLY A 125 0.79 15.04 -8.89
N SER A 126 0.32 14.42 -7.83
CA SER A 126 -0.03 15.12 -6.59
C SER A 126 1.16 15.87 -6.00
N ILE A 127 2.31 15.21 -5.86
CA ILE A 127 3.52 15.81 -5.31
C ILE A 127 4.02 16.94 -6.22
N SER A 128 4.07 16.71 -7.54
CA SER A 128 4.55 17.71 -8.49
C SER A 128 3.73 19.00 -8.44
N VAL A 129 2.40 18.88 -8.42
CA VAL A 129 1.50 20.05 -8.34
C VAL A 129 1.58 20.71 -6.97
N ALA A 130 1.64 19.94 -5.88
CA ALA A 130 1.76 20.49 -4.53
C ALA A 130 3.02 21.35 -4.37
N ILE A 131 4.17 20.85 -4.85
CA ILE A 131 5.45 21.56 -4.77
C ILE A 131 5.43 22.79 -5.68
N TRP A 132 4.99 22.63 -6.94
CA TRP A 132 4.96 23.74 -7.90
C TRP A 132 4.05 24.88 -7.43
N MET A 133 2.85 24.57 -6.92
CA MET A 133 1.95 25.59 -6.38
C MET A 133 2.46 26.19 -5.07
N GLY A 134 3.08 25.39 -4.20
CA GLY A 134 3.68 25.86 -2.97
C GLY A 134 4.82 26.83 -3.21
N THR A 135 5.71 26.52 -4.15
CA THR A 135 6.83 27.42 -4.54
C THR A 135 6.34 28.67 -5.29
N SER A 136 5.18 28.62 -5.94
CA SER A 136 4.57 29.77 -6.62
C SER A 136 3.78 30.69 -5.67
N GLY A 137 3.78 30.44 -4.38
CA GLY A 137 3.09 31.27 -3.37
C GLY A 137 1.56 31.11 -3.38
N CYS A 138 1.03 30.04 -3.95
CA CYS A 138 -0.42 29.77 -3.92
C CYS A 138 -0.90 29.45 -2.50
N PRO A 139 -2.15 29.83 -2.15
CA PRO A 139 -2.73 29.44 -0.85
C PRO A 139 -2.72 27.92 -0.66
N ALA A 140 -2.27 27.46 0.53
CA ALA A 140 -2.11 26.03 0.83
C ALA A 140 -3.37 25.20 0.57
N GLY A 141 -4.56 25.74 0.88
CA GLY A 141 -5.83 25.05 0.62
C GLY A 141 -6.08 24.80 -0.87
N LEU A 142 -5.76 25.77 -1.73
CA LEU A 142 -5.90 25.63 -3.19
C LEU A 142 -4.87 24.63 -3.73
N ALA A 143 -3.63 24.74 -3.28
CA ALA A 143 -2.57 23.80 -3.65
C ALA A 143 -2.93 22.34 -3.30
N TRP A 144 -3.50 22.14 -2.10
CA TRP A 144 -3.95 20.81 -1.67
C TRP A 144 -5.08 20.25 -2.57
N VAL A 145 -6.10 21.06 -2.88
CA VAL A 145 -7.22 20.64 -3.75
C VAL A 145 -6.72 20.31 -5.16
N CYS A 146 -5.88 21.15 -5.74
CA CYS A 146 -5.31 20.91 -7.07
C CYS A 146 -4.44 19.66 -7.11
N ALA A 147 -3.58 19.46 -6.09
CA ALA A 147 -2.76 18.26 -5.97
C ALA A 147 -3.60 16.98 -5.85
N PHE A 148 -4.66 17.02 -5.04
CA PHE A 148 -5.57 15.90 -4.88
C PHE A 148 -6.30 15.54 -6.20
N LEU A 149 -6.86 16.54 -6.88
CA LEU A 149 -7.53 16.34 -8.16
C LEU A 149 -6.56 15.81 -9.24
N THR A 150 -5.35 16.34 -9.30
CA THR A 150 -4.32 15.87 -10.23
C THR A 150 -3.97 14.41 -9.98
N GLY A 151 -3.85 14.02 -8.71
CA GLY A 151 -3.61 12.61 -8.34
C GLY A 151 -4.72 11.68 -8.83
N ILE A 152 -5.98 12.08 -8.65
CA ILE A 152 -7.14 11.31 -9.15
C ILE A 152 -7.07 11.18 -10.67
N VAL A 153 -6.87 12.29 -11.39
CA VAL A 153 -6.88 12.31 -12.85
C VAL A 153 -5.74 11.45 -13.41
N LEU A 154 -4.51 11.63 -12.93
CA LEU A 154 -3.36 10.87 -13.42
C LEU A 154 -3.44 9.39 -13.07
N GLY A 155 -3.91 9.05 -11.88
CA GLY A 155 -4.16 7.66 -11.50
C GLY A 155 -5.23 7.00 -12.38
N ALA A 156 -6.32 7.72 -12.68
CA ALA A 156 -7.39 7.25 -13.56
C ALA A 156 -6.92 7.09 -15.01
N LEU A 157 -6.21 8.07 -15.56
CA LEU A 157 -5.65 8.01 -16.91
C LEU A 157 -4.67 6.84 -17.06
N TRP A 158 -3.82 6.63 -16.04
CA TRP A 158 -2.91 5.49 -16.06
C TRP A 158 -3.63 4.15 -16.00
N GLY A 159 -4.70 4.07 -15.21
CA GLY A 159 -5.55 2.88 -15.13
C GLY A 159 -6.37 2.63 -16.40
N ALA A 160 -6.68 3.66 -17.18
CA ALA A 160 -7.36 3.52 -18.45
C ALA A 160 -6.52 2.78 -19.49
N ILE A 161 -5.17 2.87 -19.45
CA ILE A 161 -4.28 2.24 -20.44
C ILE A 161 -4.52 0.73 -20.55
N PRO A 162 -4.38 -0.08 -19.47
CA PRO A 162 -4.66 -1.51 -19.57
C PRO A 162 -6.12 -1.82 -19.92
N GLY A 163 -7.06 -0.99 -19.46
CA GLY A 163 -8.47 -1.12 -19.81
C GLY A 163 -8.73 -0.93 -21.31
N LEU A 164 -8.10 0.06 -21.94
CA LEU A 164 -8.21 0.31 -23.39
C LEU A 164 -7.59 -0.84 -24.20
N PHE A 165 -6.41 -1.34 -23.78
CA PHE A 165 -5.81 -2.51 -24.46
C PHE A 165 -6.69 -3.75 -24.37
N LYS A 166 -7.37 -3.95 -23.24
CA LYS A 166 -8.33 -5.04 -23.11
C LYS A 166 -9.55 -4.84 -23.99
N ALA A 167 -10.14 -3.64 -23.96
CA ALA A 167 -11.40 -3.35 -24.64
C ALA A 167 -11.25 -3.35 -26.18
N PHE A 168 -10.20 -2.74 -26.72
CA PHE A 168 -10.02 -2.56 -28.17
C PHE A 168 -9.16 -3.62 -28.83
N LEU A 169 -8.16 -4.13 -28.13
CA LEU A 169 -7.19 -5.08 -28.68
C LEU A 169 -7.32 -6.50 -28.12
N ASN A 170 -8.22 -6.69 -27.16
CA ASN A 170 -8.40 -7.95 -26.44
C ASN A 170 -7.10 -8.53 -25.85
N ILE A 171 -6.15 -7.65 -25.50
CA ILE A 171 -4.89 -8.04 -24.87
C ILE A 171 -5.17 -8.42 -23.40
N ASN A 172 -4.43 -9.42 -22.90
CA ASN A 172 -4.56 -9.86 -21.52
C ASN A 172 -4.20 -8.71 -20.56
N GLU A 173 -5.17 -8.32 -19.71
CA GLU A 173 -5.06 -7.22 -18.76
C GLU A 173 -3.95 -7.46 -17.71
N VAL A 174 -3.65 -8.70 -17.36
CA VAL A 174 -2.58 -9.04 -16.39
C VAL A 174 -1.23 -8.62 -16.93
N ILE A 175 -0.93 -8.99 -18.18
CA ILE A 175 0.35 -8.66 -18.84
C ILE A 175 0.48 -7.13 -18.96
N THR A 176 -0.58 -6.47 -19.44
CA THR A 176 -0.58 -5.01 -19.61
C THR A 176 -0.40 -4.29 -18.27
N CYS A 177 -1.06 -4.74 -17.22
CA CYS A 177 -0.92 -4.18 -15.87
C CYS A 177 0.51 -4.34 -15.33
N ILE A 178 1.13 -5.50 -15.51
CA ILE A 178 2.52 -5.71 -15.08
C ILE A 178 3.46 -4.76 -15.82
N MET A 179 3.32 -4.64 -17.14
CA MET A 179 4.15 -3.74 -17.94
C MET A 179 3.95 -2.27 -17.55
N THR A 180 2.70 -1.82 -17.38
CA THR A 180 2.41 -0.43 -16.97
C THR A 180 2.91 -0.13 -15.56
N ASN A 181 2.95 -1.09 -14.62
CA ASN A 181 3.54 -0.90 -13.30
C ASN A 181 5.04 -0.60 -13.39
N TRP A 182 5.79 -1.38 -14.20
CA TRP A 182 7.23 -1.14 -14.40
C TRP A 182 7.50 0.17 -15.12
N ILE A 183 6.69 0.51 -16.13
CA ILE A 183 6.80 1.80 -16.81
C ILE A 183 6.53 2.94 -15.84
N ALA A 184 5.48 2.84 -15.00
CA ALA A 184 5.19 3.85 -13.97
C ALA A 184 6.36 4.04 -13.00
N ALA A 185 6.94 2.95 -12.49
CA ALA A 185 8.04 3.02 -11.54
C ALA A 185 9.27 3.75 -12.14
N ASN A 186 9.65 3.39 -13.38
CA ASN A 186 10.76 4.04 -14.06
C ASN A 186 10.44 5.50 -14.42
N LEU A 187 9.22 5.78 -14.90
CA LEU A 187 8.80 7.13 -15.25
C LEU A 187 8.80 8.07 -14.05
N VAL A 188 8.29 7.62 -12.91
CA VAL A 188 8.26 8.39 -11.67
C VAL A 188 9.68 8.70 -11.19
N THR A 189 10.56 7.70 -11.20
CA THR A 189 11.97 7.88 -10.82
C THR A 189 12.64 8.88 -11.76
N TRP A 190 12.50 8.68 -13.08
CA TRP A 190 13.06 9.60 -14.07
C TRP A 190 12.52 11.03 -13.91
N TRP A 191 11.21 11.19 -13.65
CA TRP A 191 10.56 12.49 -13.49
C TRP A 191 11.18 13.28 -12.34
N PHE A 192 11.32 12.66 -11.17
CA PHE A 192 11.90 13.34 -10.00
C PHE A 192 13.41 13.54 -10.13
N ASP A 193 14.12 12.64 -10.81
CA ASP A 193 15.55 12.79 -11.05
C ASP A 193 15.88 13.88 -12.07
N ALA A 194 15.02 14.07 -13.08
CA ALA A 194 15.22 15.06 -14.13
C ALA A 194 14.92 16.50 -13.69
N HIS A 195 14.17 16.70 -12.58
CA HIS A 195 13.73 18.04 -12.18
C HIS A 195 14.22 18.39 -10.77
N ASP A 196 15.23 19.22 -10.70
CA ASP A 196 15.86 19.62 -9.42
C ASP A 196 14.92 20.38 -8.47
N VAL A 197 13.84 21.01 -9.00
CA VAL A 197 12.82 21.68 -8.20
C VAL A 197 12.13 20.74 -7.19
N PHE A 198 12.15 19.44 -7.43
CA PHE A 198 11.57 18.45 -6.53
C PHE A 198 12.58 17.87 -5.53
N LYS A 199 13.86 18.25 -5.64
CA LYS A 199 14.92 17.71 -4.80
C LYS A 199 15.27 18.71 -3.70
N ASN A 200 15.35 18.23 -2.46
CA ASN A 200 15.88 19.02 -1.37
C ASN A 200 17.41 18.98 -1.43
N ALA A 201 18.03 19.93 -2.13
CA ALA A 201 19.48 20.06 -2.24
C ALA A 201 20.13 20.85 -1.08
N GLY A 202 19.31 21.48 -0.22
CA GLY A 202 19.81 22.45 0.78
C GLY A 202 20.27 21.86 2.11
N GLU A 203 19.91 20.62 2.44
CA GLU A 203 20.26 20.02 3.72
C GLU A 203 21.08 18.73 3.54
N ALA A 204 22.33 18.77 4.05
CA ALA A 204 23.17 17.58 4.11
C ALA A 204 22.46 16.49 4.94
N GLY A 205 22.22 15.31 4.34
CA GLY A 205 21.50 14.21 4.97
C GLY A 205 20.04 14.06 4.53
N LYS A 206 19.46 15.03 3.85
CA LYS A 206 18.11 14.94 3.24
C LYS A 206 18.14 14.92 1.72
N ILE A 207 19.30 14.65 1.12
CA ILE A 207 19.47 14.52 -0.32
C ILE A 207 18.56 13.40 -0.83
N GLY A 208 17.68 13.71 -1.78
CA GLY A 208 16.74 12.76 -2.34
C GLY A 208 15.33 12.79 -1.73
N TYR A 209 15.09 13.63 -0.72
CA TYR A 209 13.74 13.90 -0.24
C TYR A 209 13.11 15.09 -0.99
N THR A 210 11.81 15.04 -1.20
CA THR A 210 11.05 16.20 -1.68
C THR A 210 11.03 17.30 -0.62
N ILE A 211 10.97 18.55 -1.07
CA ILE A 211 10.92 19.73 -0.23
C ILE A 211 9.66 19.72 0.66
#